data_d764133f343f9774dc61d5ec64d43952
#
_entry.id   d764133f343f9774dc61d5ec64d43952
#
_cell.length_a   1.000
_cell.length_b   1.000
_cell.length_c   1.000
_cell.angle_alpha   90.00
_cell.angle_beta   90.00
_cell.angle_gamma   90.00
#
_symmetry.space_group_name_H-M   'P 1'
#
loop_
_entity.id
_entity.type
_entity.pdbx_description
1 polymer ?
#
loop_
_entity_poly.entity_id
_entity_poly.type
_entity_poly.pdbx_seq_one_letter_code
_entity_poly.pdbx_strand_id
1 'polypeptide(L)'
;MDSSALATENIRKLIRRFAVPCCISMVVAALYNIVDQVYIGWSNAGAYGNAATNIVYPFTVIALGLALLAGDGAAASFSLFLGAGEKKKASRCVGNGLLMLILFSVLLLAAGLILKDPILRLFGATPAEELCYQYANDYYFWICLGIPFYIIGQGMNASIRADGSPRFAMAATLAGSIANIILDPVFIFALDMEVEGAAIATVIGQLVTFVMTVIYLTRSRSFKVSRESIRPEGVIIRKELGLGLASLIIQLSIVAIMTVANNLVGRYGYETLSSSGEPFGIVTPLAVIGICMKVFGIVISVVIGVSLGGQPIIGYNMGAGNLARVRETCLTIVVLDLIIGLIAMALFELCPYQIVSIFGTNNGPVYQEYAVLCMRIFLGGIACTCLVKSISILLQSMGNSFKSTLLALSRDVIFFIPAIILLASLTGSVVGMLWSAVIADILAAVTGILLLFSEFRKLQKSHGREEDL
;
A
#
# COMPACT_ATOMS: atom_id res chain seq x y z
N MET A 1 -8.89 20.75 -13.58
CA MET A 1 -10.30 20.36 -13.87
C MET A 1 -11.19 21.36 -13.17
N ASP A 2 -12.35 21.69 -13.72
CA ASP A 2 -13.30 22.52 -12.99
C ASP A 2 -13.89 21.67 -11.85
N SER A 3 -13.75 22.11 -10.61
CA SER A 3 -14.21 21.35 -9.42
C SER A 3 -15.72 21.09 -9.46
N SER A 4 -16.49 21.88 -10.22
CA SER A 4 -17.92 21.70 -10.44
C SER A 4 -18.27 20.36 -11.11
N ALA A 5 -17.36 19.79 -11.93
CA ALA A 5 -17.58 18.50 -12.57
C ALA A 5 -17.71 17.35 -11.56
N LEU A 6 -17.05 17.42 -10.39
CA LEU A 6 -17.18 16.42 -9.32
C LEU A 6 -18.59 16.42 -8.73
N ALA A 7 -19.29 17.55 -8.76
CA ALA A 7 -20.67 17.67 -8.28
C ALA A 7 -21.72 17.24 -9.31
N THR A 8 -21.45 17.38 -10.61
CA THR A 8 -22.50 17.33 -11.66
C THR A 8 -22.34 16.18 -12.67
N GLU A 9 -21.11 15.75 -13.00
CA GLU A 9 -20.90 14.66 -13.96
C GLU A 9 -21.44 13.32 -13.45
N ASN A 10 -21.76 12.41 -14.40
CA ASN A 10 -22.20 11.04 -14.11
C ASN A 10 -21.12 10.29 -13.29
N ILE A 11 -21.52 9.68 -12.18
CA ILE A 11 -20.62 9.02 -11.20
C ILE A 11 -19.81 7.90 -11.85
N ARG A 12 -20.42 7.05 -12.70
CA ARG A 12 -19.71 5.97 -13.39
C ARG A 12 -18.62 6.49 -14.34
N LYS A 13 -18.88 7.62 -15.00
CA LYS A 13 -17.90 8.30 -15.89
C LYS A 13 -16.76 8.87 -15.07
N LEU A 14 -17.06 9.51 -13.92
CA LEU A 14 -16.06 10.02 -13.00
C LEU A 14 -15.20 8.92 -12.42
N ILE A 15 -15.81 7.86 -11.87
CA ILE A 15 -15.06 6.72 -11.31
C ILE A 15 -14.10 6.18 -12.37
N ARG A 16 -14.56 5.89 -13.60
CA ARG A 16 -13.68 5.39 -14.67
C ARG A 16 -12.55 6.36 -14.98
N ARG A 17 -12.81 7.66 -15.00
CA ARG A 17 -11.81 8.70 -15.30
C ARG A 17 -10.72 8.79 -14.23
N PHE A 18 -11.05 8.57 -12.96
CA PHE A 18 -10.12 8.64 -11.84
C PHE A 18 -9.53 7.28 -11.49
N ALA A 19 -10.33 6.22 -11.45
CA ALA A 19 -9.88 4.89 -11.03
C ALA A 19 -8.91 4.25 -12.03
N VAL A 20 -9.18 4.34 -13.34
CA VAL A 20 -8.30 3.70 -14.34
C VAL A 20 -6.85 4.20 -14.25
N PRO A 21 -6.55 5.51 -14.22
CA PRO A 21 -5.18 5.98 -14.01
C PRO A 21 -4.58 5.55 -12.66
N CYS A 22 -5.39 5.53 -11.59
CA CYS A 22 -4.93 5.09 -10.29
C CYS A 22 -4.57 3.59 -10.29
N CYS A 23 -5.43 2.73 -10.87
CA CYS A 23 -5.15 1.30 -11.02
C CYS A 23 -3.87 1.04 -11.81
N ILE A 24 -3.69 1.71 -12.95
CA ILE A 24 -2.47 1.58 -13.77
C ILE A 24 -1.24 1.97 -12.93
N SER A 25 -1.30 3.09 -12.19
CA SER A 25 -0.19 3.52 -11.33
C SER A 25 0.16 2.49 -10.26
N MET A 26 -0.86 1.96 -9.58
CA MET A 26 -0.67 1.00 -8.48
C MET A 26 -0.15 -0.35 -8.99
N VAL A 27 -0.71 -0.86 -10.10
CA VAL A 27 -0.27 -2.12 -10.70
C VAL A 27 1.16 -2.01 -11.23
N VAL A 28 1.49 -0.93 -11.94
CA VAL A 28 2.86 -0.73 -12.43
C VAL A 28 3.85 -0.58 -11.28
N ALA A 29 3.47 0.13 -10.19
CA ALA A 29 4.29 0.21 -8.99
C ALA A 29 4.51 -1.16 -8.32
N ALA A 30 3.53 -2.07 -8.34
CA ALA A 30 3.70 -3.44 -7.86
C ALA A 30 4.60 -4.27 -8.79
N LEU A 31 4.44 -4.13 -10.10
CA LEU A 31 5.19 -4.89 -11.10
C LEU A 31 6.66 -4.50 -11.14
N TYR A 32 6.99 -3.20 -11.09
CA TYR A 32 8.40 -2.80 -11.16
C TYR A 32 9.22 -3.35 -9.98
N ASN A 33 8.65 -3.42 -8.78
CA ASN A 33 9.30 -4.05 -7.63
C ASN A 33 9.62 -5.55 -7.86
N ILE A 34 8.78 -6.25 -8.65
CA ILE A 34 9.03 -7.65 -9.01
C ILE A 34 10.15 -7.73 -10.04
N VAL A 35 10.13 -6.84 -11.03
CA VAL A 35 11.16 -6.80 -12.10
C VAL A 35 12.53 -6.49 -11.51
N ASP A 36 12.64 -5.51 -10.61
CA ASP A 36 13.87 -5.17 -9.89
C ASP A 36 14.48 -6.39 -9.18
N GLN A 37 13.65 -7.14 -8.42
CA GLN A 37 14.11 -8.37 -7.76
C GLN A 37 14.55 -9.47 -8.74
N VAL A 38 13.92 -9.54 -9.92
CA VAL A 38 14.32 -10.50 -10.97
C VAL A 38 15.68 -10.13 -11.53
N TYR A 39 15.93 -8.85 -11.82
CA TYR A 39 17.23 -8.40 -12.32
C TYR A 39 18.36 -8.62 -11.30
N ILE A 40 18.12 -8.32 -10.02
CA ILE A 40 19.08 -8.62 -8.94
C ILE A 40 19.33 -10.13 -8.84
N GLY A 41 18.28 -10.95 -8.96
CA GLY A 41 18.41 -12.40 -8.94
C GLY A 41 19.21 -12.98 -10.12
N TRP A 42 19.24 -12.31 -11.26
CA TRP A 42 20.03 -12.67 -12.44
C TRP A 42 21.46 -12.11 -12.43
N SER A 43 21.76 -11.18 -11.54
CA SER A 43 23.12 -10.64 -11.37
C SER A 43 24.03 -11.62 -10.62
N ASN A 44 25.34 -11.29 -10.55
CA ASN A 44 26.31 -12.09 -9.77
C ASN A 44 25.96 -12.10 -8.27
N ALA A 45 25.26 -11.08 -7.77
CA ALA A 45 24.77 -11.05 -6.39
C ALA A 45 23.71 -12.13 -6.08
N GLY A 46 22.90 -12.52 -7.10
CA GLY A 46 21.98 -13.66 -7.05
C GLY A 46 21.09 -13.68 -5.80
N ALA A 47 21.12 -14.81 -5.09
CA ALA A 47 20.34 -15.01 -3.87
C ALA A 47 20.76 -14.08 -2.71
N TYR A 48 22.03 -13.75 -2.59
CA TYR A 48 22.54 -12.82 -1.56
C TYR A 48 22.04 -11.38 -1.80
N GLY A 49 21.99 -10.94 -3.06
CA GLY A 49 21.42 -9.65 -3.43
C GLY A 49 19.94 -9.55 -3.11
N ASN A 50 19.16 -10.59 -3.43
CA ASN A 50 17.74 -10.63 -3.06
C ASN A 50 17.52 -10.68 -1.55
N ALA A 51 18.38 -11.40 -0.80
CA ALA A 51 18.33 -11.40 0.66
C ALA A 51 18.61 -9.99 1.23
N ALA A 52 19.62 -9.32 0.68
CA ALA A 52 19.99 -7.95 1.09
C ALA A 52 18.84 -6.95 0.87
N THR A 53 18.17 -6.97 -0.29
CA THR A 53 17.01 -6.11 -0.54
C THR A 53 15.84 -6.41 0.39
N ASN A 54 15.60 -7.68 0.74
CA ASN A 54 14.57 -8.06 1.70
C ASN A 54 14.86 -7.54 3.13
N ILE A 55 16.13 -7.50 3.53
CA ILE A 55 16.55 -6.90 4.81
C ILE A 55 16.24 -5.40 4.84
N VAL A 56 16.40 -4.68 3.72
CA VAL A 56 16.15 -3.24 3.63
C VAL A 56 14.65 -2.93 3.43
N TYR A 57 13.87 -3.86 2.92
CA TYR A 57 12.45 -3.69 2.60
C TYR A 57 11.60 -3.09 3.74
N PRO A 58 11.70 -3.52 5.02
CA PRO A 58 10.92 -2.91 6.10
C PRO A 58 11.17 -1.41 6.27
N PHE A 59 12.39 -0.93 6.00
CA PHE A 59 12.72 0.49 6.05
C PHE A 59 11.98 1.28 4.97
N THR A 60 11.88 0.74 3.76
CA THR A 60 11.10 1.36 2.67
C THR A 60 9.61 1.33 2.94
N VAL A 61 9.09 0.29 3.61
CA VAL A 61 7.68 0.21 4.04
C VAL A 61 7.36 1.28 5.09
N ILE A 62 8.26 1.53 6.04
CA ILE A 62 8.11 2.62 7.02
C ILE A 62 8.08 3.97 6.30
N ALA A 63 8.98 4.19 5.34
CA ALA A 63 9.01 5.41 4.54
C ALA A 63 7.70 5.62 3.76
N LEU A 64 7.16 4.56 3.14
CA LEU A 64 5.86 4.59 2.48
C LEU A 64 4.73 4.91 3.46
N GLY A 65 4.74 4.29 4.64
CA GLY A 65 3.77 4.55 5.70
C GLY A 65 3.73 6.03 6.10
N LEU A 66 4.90 6.66 6.30
CA LEU A 66 5.01 8.09 6.62
C LEU A 66 4.56 8.98 5.44
N ALA A 67 4.89 8.59 4.20
CA ALA A 67 4.44 9.29 3.00
C ALA A 67 2.91 9.29 2.90
N LEU A 68 2.27 8.14 3.13
CA LEU A 68 0.82 8.00 3.08
C LEU A 68 0.12 8.64 4.29
N LEU A 69 0.74 8.62 5.48
CA LEU A 69 0.23 9.32 6.67
C LEU A 69 -0.02 10.80 6.37
N ALA A 70 0.96 11.49 5.83
CA ALA A 70 0.83 12.90 5.49
C ALA A 70 0.07 13.11 4.16
N GLY A 71 0.38 12.31 3.14
CA GLY A 71 -0.15 12.49 1.78
C GLY A 71 -1.64 12.18 1.65
N ASP A 72 -2.09 11.01 2.09
CA ASP A 72 -3.50 10.62 2.04
C ASP A 72 -4.35 11.47 2.98
N GLY A 73 -3.80 11.81 4.18
CA GLY A 73 -4.45 12.71 5.12
C GLY A 73 -4.69 14.10 4.54
N ALA A 74 -3.66 14.67 3.89
CA ALA A 74 -3.75 15.97 3.20
C ALA A 74 -4.74 15.91 2.03
N ALA A 75 -4.69 14.86 1.20
CA ALA A 75 -5.57 14.67 0.05
C ALA A 75 -7.05 14.55 0.46
N ALA A 76 -7.35 13.78 1.52
CA ALA A 76 -8.69 13.64 2.06
C ALA A 76 -9.20 14.99 2.63
N SER A 77 -8.39 15.68 3.44
CA SER A 77 -8.73 16.98 4.00
C SER A 77 -8.92 18.05 2.92
N PHE A 78 -8.03 18.07 1.91
CA PHE A 78 -8.13 18.95 0.75
C PHE A 78 -9.46 18.79 0.03
N SER A 79 -9.86 17.55 -0.29
CA SER A 79 -11.11 17.26 -1.00
C SER A 79 -12.34 17.72 -0.20
N LEU A 80 -12.35 17.49 1.12
CA LEU A 80 -13.42 17.92 2.02
C LEU A 80 -13.56 19.45 2.05
N PHE A 81 -12.47 20.19 2.26
CA PHE A 81 -12.50 21.65 2.31
C PHE A 81 -12.79 22.28 0.93
N LEU A 82 -12.31 21.64 -0.15
CA LEU A 82 -12.63 22.10 -1.50
C LEU A 82 -14.12 21.96 -1.80
N GLY A 83 -14.75 20.85 -1.38
CA GLY A 83 -16.20 20.64 -1.50
C GLY A 83 -17.03 21.62 -0.68
N ALA A 84 -16.56 21.96 0.53
CA ALA A 84 -17.19 22.97 1.39
C ALA A 84 -16.98 24.42 0.88
N GLY A 85 -16.29 24.64 -0.25
CA GLY A 85 -16.00 25.97 -0.79
C GLY A 85 -14.88 26.73 -0.07
N GLU A 86 -14.23 26.11 0.93
CA GLU A 86 -13.17 26.71 1.75
C GLU A 86 -11.79 26.63 1.08
N LYS A 87 -11.63 27.26 -0.09
CA LYS A 87 -10.40 27.18 -0.94
C LYS A 87 -9.10 27.52 -0.19
N LYS A 88 -9.14 28.48 0.75
CA LYS A 88 -7.95 28.84 1.54
C LYS A 88 -7.53 27.71 2.45
N LYS A 89 -8.46 27.05 3.16
CA LYS A 89 -8.16 25.89 4.00
C LYS A 89 -7.72 24.69 3.16
N ALA A 90 -8.37 24.45 2.01
CA ALA A 90 -7.94 23.43 1.07
C ALA A 90 -6.48 23.61 0.63
N SER A 91 -6.08 24.85 0.25
CA SER A 91 -4.69 25.16 -0.11
C SER A 91 -3.72 24.95 1.07
N ARG A 92 -4.14 25.27 2.30
CA ARG A 92 -3.35 25.02 3.51
C ARG A 92 -3.15 23.53 3.79
N CYS A 93 -4.13 22.68 3.50
CA CYS A 93 -3.96 21.23 3.61
C CYS A 93 -2.81 20.73 2.73
N VAL A 94 -2.74 21.14 1.48
CA VAL A 94 -1.63 20.74 0.61
C VAL A 94 -0.29 21.26 1.14
N GLY A 95 -0.25 22.52 1.62
CA GLY A 95 0.96 23.11 2.17
C GLY A 95 1.44 22.46 3.47
N ASN A 96 0.53 22.17 4.41
CA ASN A 96 0.86 21.46 5.65
C ASN A 96 1.24 20.00 5.40
N GLY A 97 0.55 19.32 4.45
CA GLY A 97 0.92 17.99 4.00
C GLY A 97 2.36 17.96 3.46
N LEU A 98 2.73 18.91 2.59
CA LEU A 98 4.08 19.03 2.08
C LEU A 98 5.10 19.29 3.20
N LEU A 99 4.77 20.17 4.17
CA LEU A 99 5.62 20.44 5.32
C LEU A 99 5.88 19.17 6.14
N MET A 100 4.83 18.38 6.42
CA MET A 100 4.95 17.11 7.14
C MET A 100 5.80 16.10 6.35
N LEU A 101 5.62 16.00 5.02
CA LEU A 101 6.42 15.11 4.17
C LEU A 101 7.91 15.49 4.20
N ILE A 102 8.23 16.80 4.14
CA ILE A 102 9.60 17.27 4.27
C ILE A 102 10.16 16.93 5.67
N LEU A 103 9.39 17.17 6.72
CA LEU A 103 9.83 16.87 8.09
C LEU A 103 10.08 15.37 8.27
N PHE A 104 9.14 14.51 7.86
CA PHE A 104 9.28 13.06 7.96
C PHE A 104 10.44 12.53 7.12
N SER A 105 10.66 13.10 5.93
CA SER A 105 11.77 12.70 5.07
C SER A 105 13.13 13.03 5.68
N VAL A 106 13.28 14.23 6.25
CA VAL A 106 14.53 14.64 6.90
C VAL A 106 14.77 13.83 8.17
N LEU A 107 13.73 13.60 8.98
CA LEU A 107 13.84 12.82 10.22
C LEU A 107 14.21 11.36 9.91
N LEU A 108 13.56 10.75 8.90
CA LEU A 108 13.82 9.35 8.54
C LEU A 108 15.20 9.20 7.87
N LEU A 109 15.63 10.15 7.05
CA LEU A 109 16.97 10.19 6.48
C LEU A 109 18.03 10.29 7.59
N ALA A 110 17.88 11.24 8.51
CA ALA A 110 18.82 11.42 9.61
C ALA A 110 18.88 10.19 10.52
N ALA A 111 17.71 9.66 10.93
CA ALA A 111 17.62 8.43 11.71
C ALA A 111 18.24 7.24 10.96
N GLY A 112 17.95 7.10 9.67
CA GLY A 112 18.49 6.04 8.82
C GLY A 112 20.01 6.06 8.70
N LEU A 113 20.61 7.23 8.55
CA LEU A 113 22.07 7.37 8.47
C LEU A 113 22.75 7.16 9.83
N ILE A 114 22.18 7.71 10.92
CA ILE A 114 22.75 7.61 12.27
C ILE A 114 22.57 6.19 12.84
N LEU A 115 21.44 5.57 12.63
CA LEU A 115 21.08 4.26 13.19
C LEU A 115 21.22 3.12 12.18
N LYS A 116 22.04 3.28 11.13
CA LYS A 116 22.21 2.32 10.04
C LYS A 116 22.44 0.89 10.55
N ASP A 117 23.49 0.69 11.33
CA ASP A 117 23.88 -0.66 11.80
C ASP A 117 22.82 -1.28 12.74
N PRO A 118 22.27 -0.55 13.74
CA PRO A 118 21.15 -1.05 14.52
C PRO A 118 19.92 -1.43 13.67
N ILE A 119 19.57 -0.64 12.65
CA ILE A 119 18.41 -0.92 11.78
C ILE A 119 18.67 -2.17 10.94
N LEU A 120 19.83 -2.29 10.30
CA LEU A 120 20.17 -3.47 9.50
C LEU A 120 20.15 -4.75 10.34
N ARG A 121 20.72 -4.71 11.56
CA ARG A 121 20.70 -5.84 12.50
C ARG A 121 19.28 -6.18 12.95
N LEU A 122 18.44 -5.19 13.22
CA LEU A 122 17.04 -5.38 13.61
C LEU A 122 16.25 -6.12 12.53
N PHE A 123 16.57 -5.85 11.25
CA PHE A 123 15.89 -6.47 10.11
C PHE A 123 16.57 -7.73 9.60
N GLY A 124 17.59 -8.25 10.33
CA GLY A 124 18.14 -9.58 10.10
C GLY A 124 19.50 -9.62 9.41
N ALA A 125 20.16 -8.48 9.20
CA ALA A 125 21.54 -8.46 8.72
C ALA A 125 22.49 -8.98 9.81
N THR A 126 23.14 -10.11 9.57
CA THR A 126 24.11 -10.70 10.47
C THR A 126 25.53 -10.51 9.91
N PRO A 127 26.49 -9.94 10.68
CA PRO A 127 27.88 -9.83 10.23
C PRO A 127 28.54 -11.17 9.91
N ALA A 128 27.97 -12.28 10.37
CA ALA A 128 28.46 -13.64 10.07
C ALA A 128 28.28 -13.99 8.57
N GLU A 129 27.33 -13.37 7.86
CA GLU A 129 27.16 -13.49 6.42
C GLU A 129 27.71 -12.21 5.74
N GLU A 130 29.03 -12.09 5.68
CA GLU A 130 29.74 -10.88 5.28
C GLU A 130 29.28 -10.32 3.94
N LEU A 131 29.09 -11.17 2.92
CA LEU A 131 28.67 -10.74 1.58
C LEU A 131 27.24 -10.17 1.57
N CYS A 132 26.30 -10.85 2.25
CA CYS A 132 24.93 -10.37 2.36
C CYS A 132 24.86 -9.06 3.14
N TYR A 133 25.69 -8.93 4.20
CA TYR A 133 25.77 -7.70 4.98
C TYR A 133 26.33 -6.53 4.16
N GLN A 134 27.36 -6.74 3.34
CA GLN A 134 27.90 -5.73 2.43
C GLN A 134 26.85 -5.26 1.45
N TYR A 135 26.19 -6.18 0.72
CA TYR A 135 25.11 -5.84 -0.21
C TYR A 135 23.95 -5.09 0.46
N ALA A 136 23.55 -5.52 1.66
CA ALA A 136 22.50 -4.83 2.41
C ALA A 136 22.93 -3.42 2.83
N ASN A 137 24.19 -3.23 3.21
CA ASN A 137 24.74 -1.95 3.60
C ASN A 137 24.80 -0.95 2.42
N ASP A 138 25.25 -1.42 1.26
CA ASP A 138 25.40 -0.59 0.06
C ASP A 138 24.03 -0.22 -0.51
N TYR A 139 23.13 -1.20 -0.62
CA TYR A 139 21.75 -0.96 -1.02
C TYR A 139 21.03 0.02 -0.08
N TYR A 140 21.16 -0.20 1.24
CA TYR A 140 20.55 0.63 2.26
C TYR A 140 21.02 2.08 2.18
N PHE A 141 22.33 2.32 1.98
CA PHE A 141 22.90 3.66 1.90
C PHE A 141 22.25 4.50 0.79
N TRP A 142 22.17 3.95 -0.43
CA TRP A 142 21.54 4.63 -1.56
C TRP A 142 20.04 4.82 -1.37
N ILE A 143 19.34 3.79 -0.91
CA ILE A 143 17.90 3.91 -0.60
C ILE A 143 17.66 4.99 0.45
N CYS A 144 18.51 5.08 1.49
CA CYS A 144 18.40 6.09 2.51
C CYS A 144 18.53 7.52 1.93
N LEU A 145 19.48 7.73 1.01
CA LEU A 145 19.63 9.00 0.29
C LEU A 145 18.41 9.32 -0.60
N GLY A 146 17.74 8.30 -1.14
CA GLY A 146 16.52 8.42 -1.93
C GLY A 146 15.26 8.77 -1.13
N ILE A 147 15.26 8.54 0.20
CA ILE A 147 14.08 8.72 1.07
C ILE A 147 13.36 10.06 0.90
N PRO A 148 14.04 11.22 0.83
CA PRO A 148 13.35 12.49 0.63
C PRO A 148 12.55 12.56 -0.66
N PHE A 149 13.12 12.08 -1.75
CA PHE A 149 12.45 12.05 -3.05
C PHE A 149 11.27 11.09 -3.05
N TYR A 150 11.43 9.93 -2.42
CA TYR A 150 10.39 8.92 -2.28
C TYR A 150 9.21 9.42 -1.46
N ILE A 151 9.44 9.89 -0.23
CA ILE A 151 8.38 10.33 0.69
C ILE A 151 7.59 11.50 0.09
N ILE A 152 8.27 12.51 -0.46
CA ILE A 152 7.60 13.68 -1.03
C ILE A 152 6.88 13.30 -2.33
N GLY A 153 7.51 12.53 -3.21
CA GLY A 153 6.93 12.09 -4.47
C GLY A 153 5.66 11.26 -4.27
N GLN A 154 5.71 10.27 -3.39
CA GLN A 154 4.57 9.38 -3.10
C GLN A 154 3.45 10.11 -2.34
N GLY A 155 3.80 10.87 -1.30
CA GLY A 155 2.81 11.58 -0.50
C GLY A 155 2.06 12.65 -1.29
N MET A 156 2.77 13.48 -2.07
CA MET A 156 2.12 14.53 -2.87
C MET A 156 1.34 13.97 -4.07
N ASN A 157 1.63 12.77 -4.54
CA ASN A 157 0.87 12.09 -5.60
C ASN A 157 -0.62 11.97 -5.21
N ALA A 158 -0.93 11.73 -3.92
CA ALA A 158 -2.30 11.72 -3.41
C ALA A 158 -2.99 13.09 -3.60
N SER A 159 -2.29 14.18 -3.29
CA SER A 159 -2.81 15.54 -3.47
C SER A 159 -3.03 15.89 -4.95
N ILE A 160 -2.18 15.43 -5.86
CA ILE A 160 -2.35 15.59 -7.32
C ILE A 160 -3.63 14.90 -7.80
N ARG A 161 -3.91 13.68 -7.31
CA ARG A 161 -5.16 12.98 -7.60
C ARG A 161 -6.38 13.74 -7.09
N ALA A 162 -6.30 14.22 -5.85
CA ALA A 162 -7.36 14.99 -5.20
C ALA A 162 -7.66 16.31 -5.93
N ASP A 163 -6.64 16.93 -6.53
CA ASP A 163 -6.75 18.13 -7.39
C ASP A 163 -7.40 17.87 -8.77
N GLY A 164 -7.89 16.65 -9.01
CA GLY A 164 -8.57 16.30 -10.25
C GLY A 164 -7.64 15.96 -11.42
N SER A 165 -6.37 15.68 -11.15
CA SER A 165 -5.35 15.34 -12.16
C SER A 165 -4.78 13.92 -12.03
N PRO A 166 -5.63 12.86 -11.97
CA PRO A 166 -5.15 11.49 -11.79
C PRO A 166 -4.26 11.00 -12.94
N ARG A 167 -4.47 11.52 -14.15
CA ARG A 167 -3.62 11.21 -15.31
C ARG A 167 -2.19 11.72 -15.14
N PHE A 168 -2.03 12.89 -14.54
CA PHE A 168 -0.69 13.43 -14.27
C PHE A 168 0.00 12.64 -13.16
N ALA A 169 -0.73 12.30 -12.10
CA ALA A 169 -0.24 11.43 -11.03
C ALA A 169 0.23 10.08 -11.58
N MET A 170 -0.57 9.46 -12.48
CA MET A 170 -0.19 8.25 -13.20
C MET A 170 1.08 8.45 -14.03
N ALA A 171 1.15 9.53 -14.82
CA ALA A 171 2.32 9.80 -15.67
C ALA A 171 3.60 9.98 -14.84
N ALA A 172 3.52 10.62 -13.67
CA ALA A 172 4.65 10.77 -12.77
C ALA A 172 5.14 9.42 -12.22
N THR A 173 4.23 8.56 -11.76
CA THR A 173 4.56 7.21 -11.29
C THR A 173 5.14 6.35 -12.41
N LEU A 174 4.50 6.36 -13.60
CA LEU A 174 4.97 5.59 -14.76
C LEU A 174 6.37 6.04 -15.20
N ALA A 175 6.61 7.35 -15.29
CA ALA A 175 7.92 7.87 -15.69
C ALA A 175 9.03 7.41 -14.73
N GLY A 176 8.78 7.44 -13.43
CA GLY A 176 9.72 6.93 -12.43
C GLY A 176 9.96 5.42 -12.54
N SER A 177 8.87 4.63 -12.66
CA SER A 177 8.97 3.17 -12.80
C SER A 177 9.66 2.76 -14.12
N ILE A 178 9.36 3.42 -15.22
CA ILE A 178 10.01 3.15 -16.51
C ILE A 178 11.50 3.52 -16.47
N ALA A 179 11.84 4.67 -15.85
CA ALA A 179 13.23 5.05 -15.67
C ALA A 179 14.00 4.00 -14.87
N ASN A 180 13.43 3.51 -13.75
CA ASN A 180 14.04 2.42 -12.98
C ASN A 180 14.23 1.16 -13.83
N ILE A 181 13.18 0.61 -14.47
CA ILE A 181 13.23 -0.62 -15.27
C ILE A 181 14.30 -0.53 -16.40
N ILE A 182 14.48 0.66 -17.00
CA ILE A 182 15.49 0.88 -18.04
C ILE A 182 16.90 0.97 -17.45
N LEU A 183 17.05 1.62 -16.29
CA LEU A 183 18.34 1.86 -15.66
C LEU A 183 18.86 0.64 -14.90
N ASP A 184 17.99 -0.22 -14.37
CA ASP A 184 18.39 -1.44 -13.67
C ASP A 184 19.36 -2.29 -14.49
N PRO A 185 19.03 -2.74 -15.73
CA PRO A 185 19.98 -3.54 -16.51
C PRO A 185 21.25 -2.79 -16.90
N VAL A 186 21.20 -1.46 -17.02
CA VAL A 186 22.39 -0.65 -17.32
C VAL A 186 23.34 -0.64 -16.12
N PHE A 187 22.85 -0.37 -14.92
CA PHE A 187 23.70 -0.31 -13.74
C PHE A 187 24.10 -1.70 -13.25
N ILE A 188 23.16 -2.66 -13.25
CA ILE A 188 23.41 -4.01 -12.73
C ILE A 188 24.36 -4.78 -13.65
N PHE A 189 24.10 -4.79 -14.97
CA PHE A 189 24.83 -5.67 -15.89
C PHE A 189 25.88 -4.94 -16.73
N ALA A 190 25.58 -3.73 -17.28
CA ALA A 190 26.52 -3.04 -18.16
C ALA A 190 27.63 -2.33 -17.37
N LEU A 191 27.36 -1.82 -16.16
CA LEU A 191 28.33 -1.18 -15.27
C LEU A 191 28.82 -2.10 -14.15
N ASP A 192 28.29 -3.33 -14.05
CA ASP A 192 28.66 -4.36 -13.06
C ASP A 192 28.58 -3.88 -11.61
N MET A 193 27.55 -3.03 -11.32
CA MET A 193 27.35 -2.46 -9.98
C MET A 193 26.44 -3.32 -9.10
N GLU A 194 25.94 -4.45 -9.61
CA GLU A 194 25.14 -5.43 -8.87
C GLU A 194 23.98 -4.79 -8.07
N VAL A 195 23.93 -5.04 -6.77
CA VAL A 195 22.86 -4.57 -5.85
C VAL A 195 22.91 -3.04 -5.67
N GLU A 196 24.08 -2.44 -5.64
CA GLU A 196 24.27 -1.00 -5.59
C GLU A 196 23.65 -0.31 -6.81
N GLY A 197 23.86 -0.89 -8.01
CA GLY A 197 23.26 -0.42 -9.25
C GLY A 197 21.74 -0.38 -9.22
N ALA A 198 21.10 -1.42 -8.69
CA ALA A 198 19.65 -1.47 -8.50
C ALA A 198 19.16 -0.36 -7.54
N ALA A 199 19.89 -0.12 -6.45
CA ALA A 199 19.55 0.96 -5.52
C ALA A 199 19.62 2.34 -6.18
N ILE A 200 20.68 2.62 -6.96
CA ILE A 200 20.84 3.88 -7.70
C ILE A 200 19.74 4.06 -8.73
N ALA A 201 19.39 3.01 -9.51
CA ALA A 201 18.30 3.06 -10.48
C ALA A 201 16.97 3.37 -9.80
N THR A 202 16.71 2.75 -8.65
CA THR A 202 15.52 3.01 -7.84
C THR A 202 15.47 4.48 -7.37
N VAL A 203 16.57 5.02 -6.87
CA VAL A 203 16.65 6.43 -6.43
C VAL A 203 16.44 7.39 -7.60
N ILE A 204 16.99 7.10 -8.78
CA ILE A 204 16.76 7.92 -9.97
C ILE A 204 15.27 7.87 -10.39
N GLY A 205 14.62 6.71 -10.36
CA GLY A 205 13.18 6.59 -10.59
C GLY A 205 12.35 7.41 -9.59
N GLN A 206 12.72 7.39 -8.30
CA GLN A 206 12.11 8.22 -7.26
C GLN A 206 12.33 9.72 -7.51
N LEU A 207 13.54 10.12 -7.93
CA LEU A 207 13.87 11.49 -8.30
C LEU A 207 13.04 11.98 -9.48
N VAL A 208 12.85 11.16 -10.52
CA VAL A 208 11.98 11.48 -11.67
C VAL A 208 10.54 11.73 -11.21
N THR A 209 9.99 10.85 -10.39
CA THR A 209 8.63 11.03 -9.81
C THR A 209 8.55 12.30 -8.97
N PHE A 210 9.55 12.58 -8.13
CA PHE A 210 9.64 13.79 -7.32
C PHE A 210 9.68 15.06 -8.19
N VAL A 211 10.54 15.10 -9.20
CA VAL A 211 10.64 16.27 -10.12
C VAL A 211 9.32 16.53 -10.81
N MET A 212 8.65 15.50 -11.34
CA MET A 212 7.33 15.66 -11.95
C MET A 212 6.30 16.18 -10.93
N THR A 213 6.34 15.68 -9.71
CA THR A 213 5.49 16.15 -8.61
C THR A 213 5.72 17.64 -8.32
N VAL A 214 6.97 18.08 -8.20
CA VAL A 214 7.31 19.49 -7.99
C VAL A 214 6.85 20.37 -9.15
N ILE A 215 7.03 19.91 -10.41
CA ILE A 215 6.51 20.63 -11.58
C ILE A 215 4.99 20.82 -11.49
N TYR A 216 4.25 19.80 -11.05
CA TYR A 216 2.81 19.92 -10.86
C TYR A 216 2.46 20.95 -9.79
N LEU A 217 3.10 20.88 -8.62
CA LEU A 217 2.84 21.76 -7.49
C LEU A 217 3.04 23.25 -7.86
N THR A 218 4.03 23.54 -8.70
CA THR A 218 4.29 24.90 -9.19
C THR A 218 3.27 25.39 -10.23
N ARG A 219 2.58 24.45 -10.92
CA ARG A 219 1.64 24.74 -12.02
C ARG A 219 0.17 24.52 -11.68
N SER A 220 -0.15 24.03 -10.48
CA SER A 220 -1.53 23.76 -10.05
C SER A 220 -2.37 25.05 -10.09
N ARG A 221 -3.63 24.89 -10.54
CA ARG A 221 -4.61 26.00 -10.64
C ARG A 221 -5.57 26.05 -9.46
N SER A 222 -5.82 24.92 -8.80
CA SER A 222 -6.82 24.82 -7.73
C SER A 222 -6.25 25.22 -6.37
N PHE A 223 -4.94 25.08 -6.19
CA PHE A 223 -4.21 25.54 -5.00
C PHE A 223 -2.86 26.16 -5.39
N LYS A 224 -2.35 27.01 -4.53
CA LYS A 224 -1.01 27.57 -4.68
C LYS A 224 -0.19 27.24 -3.45
N VAL A 225 0.97 26.59 -3.67
CA VAL A 225 1.97 26.41 -2.61
C VAL A 225 2.65 27.75 -2.39
N SER A 226 2.27 28.46 -1.35
CA SER A 226 2.78 29.78 -0.96
C SER A 226 3.29 29.75 0.48
N ARG A 227 4.03 30.76 0.89
CA ARG A 227 4.47 30.91 2.29
C ARG A 227 3.30 30.88 3.28
N GLU A 228 2.12 31.37 2.87
CA GLU A 228 0.91 31.35 3.69
C GLU A 228 0.32 29.93 3.80
N SER A 229 0.36 29.13 2.73
CA SER A 229 -0.17 27.75 2.74
C SER A 229 0.73 26.77 3.51
N ILE A 230 2.04 27.00 3.52
CA ILE A 230 3.03 26.17 4.24
C ILE A 230 3.05 26.50 5.75
N ARG A 231 2.46 27.64 6.17
CA ARG A 231 2.43 28.00 7.58
C ARG A 231 1.73 26.93 8.41
N PRO A 232 2.39 26.32 9.42
CA PRO A 232 1.82 25.21 10.17
C PRO A 232 0.56 25.65 10.92
N GLU A 233 -0.53 24.90 10.71
CA GLU A 233 -1.79 25.08 11.41
C GLU A 233 -2.16 23.80 12.14
N GLY A 234 -2.01 23.81 13.48
CA GLY A 234 -2.14 22.62 14.31
C GLY A 234 -3.47 21.88 14.15
N VAL A 235 -4.56 22.59 13.91
CA VAL A 235 -5.88 21.99 13.69
C VAL A 235 -5.92 21.19 12.38
N ILE A 236 -5.36 21.76 11.30
CA ILE A 236 -5.29 21.08 10.00
C ILE A 236 -4.35 19.88 10.09
N ILE A 237 -3.15 20.06 10.66
CA ILE A 237 -2.16 18.97 10.83
C ILE A 237 -2.76 17.81 11.63
N ARG A 238 -3.45 18.08 12.75
CA ARG A 238 -4.10 17.04 13.55
C ARG A 238 -5.17 16.28 12.76
N LYS A 239 -5.96 16.98 11.93
CA LYS A 239 -6.97 16.36 11.07
C LYS A 239 -6.33 15.47 10.01
N GLU A 240 -5.26 15.96 9.37
CA GLU A 240 -4.52 15.22 8.35
C GLU A 240 -3.86 13.97 8.91
N LEU A 241 -3.14 14.09 10.03
CA LEU A 241 -2.54 12.94 10.71
C LEU A 241 -3.62 11.92 11.13
N GLY A 242 -4.77 12.41 11.64
CA GLY A 242 -5.88 11.52 11.99
C GLY A 242 -6.42 10.74 10.79
N LEU A 243 -6.60 11.40 9.63
CA LEU A 243 -7.10 10.76 8.42
C LEU A 243 -6.08 9.84 7.76
N GLY A 244 -4.79 10.18 7.81
CA GLY A 244 -3.73 9.36 7.24
C GLY A 244 -3.30 8.19 8.12
N LEU A 245 -3.68 8.18 9.40
CA LEU A 245 -3.24 7.16 10.36
C LEU A 245 -3.60 5.73 9.93
N ALA A 246 -4.75 5.54 9.30
CA ALA A 246 -5.16 4.24 8.78
C ALA A 246 -4.15 3.72 7.72
N SER A 247 -3.70 4.58 6.81
CA SER A 247 -2.72 4.22 5.79
C SER A 247 -1.36 3.83 6.40
N LEU A 248 -0.89 4.56 7.41
CA LEU A 248 0.34 4.20 8.14
C LEU A 248 0.21 2.83 8.82
N ILE A 249 -0.90 2.60 9.53
CA ILE A 249 -1.15 1.34 10.24
C ILE A 249 -1.14 0.16 9.28
N ILE A 250 -1.75 0.30 8.10
CA ILE A 250 -1.76 -0.75 7.07
C ILE A 250 -0.32 -1.11 6.68
N GLN A 251 0.56 -0.14 6.49
CA GLN A 251 1.94 -0.40 6.11
C GLN A 251 2.75 -1.05 7.25
N LEU A 252 2.63 -0.55 8.47
CA LEU A 252 3.32 -1.14 9.62
C LEU A 252 2.83 -2.56 9.93
N SER A 253 1.55 -2.83 9.71
CA SER A 253 0.96 -4.17 9.92
C SER A 253 1.58 -5.20 8.97
N ILE A 254 1.93 -4.83 7.74
CA ILE A 254 2.60 -5.76 6.79
C ILE A 254 3.91 -6.28 7.40
N VAL A 255 4.74 -5.39 7.96
CA VAL A 255 6.00 -5.77 8.58
C VAL A 255 5.76 -6.68 9.80
N ALA A 256 4.80 -6.34 10.65
CA ALA A 256 4.47 -7.14 11.83
C ALA A 256 3.96 -8.54 11.45
N ILE A 257 3.07 -8.63 10.46
CA ILE A 257 2.53 -9.90 9.96
C ILE A 257 3.65 -10.78 9.40
N MET A 258 4.53 -10.21 8.55
CA MET A 258 5.65 -10.95 7.99
C MET A 258 6.59 -11.49 9.09
N THR A 259 6.89 -10.66 10.09
CA THR A 259 7.74 -11.08 11.21
C THR A 259 7.12 -12.24 11.99
N VAL A 260 5.83 -12.15 12.32
CA VAL A 260 5.12 -13.21 13.04
C VAL A 260 5.04 -14.50 12.19
N ALA A 261 4.68 -14.38 10.90
CA ALA A 261 4.57 -15.53 10.01
C ALA A 261 5.92 -16.25 9.84
N ASN A 262 7.02 -15.51 9.64
CA ASN A 262 8.36 -16.09 9.51
C ASN A 262 8.79 -16.85 10.77
N ASN A 263 8.53 -16.29 11.97
CA ASN A 263 8.82 -16.96 13.23
C ASN A 263 8.00 -18.24 13.42
N LEU A 264 6.72 -18.24 13.04
CA LEU A 264 5.87 -19.43 13.15
C LEU A 264 6.25 -20.50 12.13
N VAL A 265 6.63 -20.13 10.91
CA VAL A 265 7.18 -21.06 9.92
C VAL A 265 8.48 -21.68 10.42
N GLY A 266 9.36 -20.89 11.03
CA GLY A 266 10.59 -21.38 11.64
C GLY A 266 10.34 -22.43 12.73
N ARG A 267 9.24 -22.28 13.49
CA ARG A 267 8.88 -23.19 14.58
C ARG A 267 8.17 -24.45 14.12
N TYR A 268 7.19 -24.33 13.21
CA TYR A 268 6.28 -25.44 12.85
C TYR A 268 6.56 -26.05 11.48
N GLY A 269 7.48 -25.50 10.68
CA GLY A 269 7.73 -25.94 9.30
C GLY A 269 8.19 -27.37 9.18
N TYR A 270 9.03 -27.84 10.12
CA TYR A 270 9.49 -29.24 10.16
C TYR A 270 8.50 -30.19 10.82
N GLU A 271 7.58 -29.69 11.63
CA GLU A 271 6.55 -30.48 12.28
C GLU A 271 5.38 -30.82 11.35
N THR A 272 5.21 -30.01 10.28
CA THR A 272 4.13 -30.19 9.31
C THR A 272 4.57 -31.06 8.16
N LEU A 273 3.85 -32.18 7.96
CA LEU A 273 4.11 -33.13 6.88
C LEU A 273 3.20 -32.89 5.68
N SER A 274 3.75 -33.11 4.48
CA SER A 274 3.02 -33.17 3.21
C SER A 274 2.21 -34.46 3.10
N SER A 275 1.41 -34.60 2.05
CA SER A 275 0.68 -35.83 1.73
C SER A 275 1.62 -37.04 1.47
N SER A 276 2.85 -36.77 1.03
CA SER A 276 3.91 -37.82 0.86
C SER A 276 4.60 -38.20 2.15
N GLY A 277 4.30 -37.58 3.29
CA GLY A 277 4.95 -37.80 4.58
C GLY A 277 6.28 -37.07 4.76
N GLU A 278 6.69 -36.24 3.80
CA GLU A 278 7.88 -35.41 3.92
C GLU A 278 7.55 -34.08 4.60
N PRO A 279 8.42 -33.51 5.46
CA PRO A 279 8.18 -32.23 6.09
C PRO A 279 8.24 -31.08 5.06
N PHE A 280 7.37 -30.09 5.20
CA PHE A 280 7.44 -28.88 4.36
C PHE A 280 8.72 -28.07 4.61
N GLY A 281 9.30 -28.20 5.80
CA GLY A 281 10.49 -27.47 6.19
C GLY A 281 10.24 -25.98 6.38
N ILE A 282 11.31 -25.18 6.37
CA ILE A 282 11.23 -23.72 6.52
C ILE A 282 11.22 -23.03 5.15
N VAL A 283 12.06 -23.48 4.23
CA VAL A 283 12.32 -22.82 2.94
C VAL A 283 11.08 -22.83 2.06
N THR A 284 10.39 -23.97 1.95
CA THR A 284 9.19 -24.12 1.10
C THR A 284 8.05 -23.18 1.52
N PRO A 285 7.61 -23.16 2.80
CA PRO A 285 6.55 -22.23 3.21
C PRO A 285 6.93 -20.76 3.03
N LEU A 286 8.16 -20.34 3.33
CA LEU A 286 8.60 -18.97 3.18
C LEU A 286 8.62 -18.53 1.70
N ALA A 287 9.13 -19.37 0.82
CA ALA A 287 9.16 -19.09 -0.62
C ALA A 287 7.74 -18.98 -1.20
N VAL A 288 6.86 -19.90 -0.85
CA VAL A 288 5.47 -19.92 -1.30
C VAL A 288 4.68 -18.72 -0.78
N ILE A 289 4.79 -18.41 0.51
CA ILE A 289 4.16 -17.21 1.10
C ILE A 289 4.62 -15.95 0.36
N GLY A 290 5.92 -15.87 0.03
CA GLY A 290 6.46 -14.76 -0.77
C GLY A 290 5.76 -14.61 -2.14
N ILE A 291 5.52 -15.70 -2.86
CA ILE A 291 4.78 -15.70 -4.12
C ILE A 291 3.33 -15.29 -3.90
N CYS A 292 2.65 -15.89 -2.90
CA CYS A 292 1.27 -15.54 -2.57
C CYS A 292 1.12 -14.05 -2.25
N MET A 293 2.07 -13.45 -1.52
CA MET A 293 2.08 -12.02 -1.21
C MET A 293 2.27 -11.14 -2.45
N LYS A 294 3.06 -11.57 -3.44
CA LYS A 294 3.20 -10.85 -4.72
C LYS A 294 1.89 -10.86 -5.53
N VAL A 295 1.27 -12.02 -5.65
CA VAL A 295 -0.02 -12.18 -6.34
C VAL A 295 -1.12 -11.40 -5.62
N PHE A 296 -1.19 -11.51 -4.29
CA PHE A 296 -2.05 -10.69 -3.43
C PHE A 296 -1.84 -9.20 -3.67
N GLY A 297 -0.58 -8.76 -3.71
CA GLY A 297 -0.20 -7.36 -3.94
C GLY A 297 -0.73 -6.79 -5.26
N ILE A 298 -0.72 -7.58 -6.33
CA ILE A 298 -1.28 -7.17 -7.64
C ILE A 298 -2.79 -6.93 -7.53
N VAL A 299 -3.54 -7.88 -6.94
CA VAL A 299 -5.01 -7.74 -6.78
C VAL A 299 -5.35 -6.53 -5.91
N ILE A 300 -4.68 -6.40 -4.76
CA ILE A 300 -4.91 -5.29 -3.84
C ILE A 300 -4.52 -3.94 -4.47
N SER A 301 -3.51 -3.91 -5.34
CA SER A 301 -3.14 -2.69 -6.08
C SER A 301 -4.28 -2.20 -6.98
N VAL A 302 -5.02 -3.12 -7.64
CA VAL A 302 -6.19 -2.76 -8.44
C VAL A 302 -7.30 -2.19 -7.54
N VAL A 303 -7.63 -2.86 -6.45
CA VAL A 303 -8.67 -2.45 -5.48
C VAL A 303 -8.35 -1.09 -4.85
N ILE A 304 -7.11 -0.90 -4.38
CA ILE A 304 -6.67 0.40 -3.87
C ILE A 304 -6.77 1.47 -4.96
N GLY A 305 -6.41 1.15 -6.21
CA GLY A 305 -6.51 2.06 -7.34
C GLY A 305 -7.95 2.52 -7.60
N VAL A 306 -8.92 1.61 -7.56
CA VAL A 306 -10.35 1.94 -7.69
C VAL A 306 -10.82 2.83 -6.54
N SER A 307 -10.51 2.45 -5.31
CA SER A 307 -10.92 3.17 -4.09
C SER A 307 -10.29 4.57 -4.01
N LEU A 308 -9.00 4.71 -4.31
CA LEU A 308 -8.30 6.01 -4.36
C LEU A 308 -8.82 6.90 -5.50
N GLY A 309 -9.27 6.30 -6.61
CA GLY A 309 -9.97 7.03 -7.67
C GLY A 309 -11.29 7.64 -7.21
N GLY A 310 -11.97 7.00 -6.26
CA GLY A 310 -13.20 7.52 -5.64
C GLY A 310 -12.96 8.61 -4.58
N GLN A 311 -11.78 8.68 -3.99
CA GLN A 311 -11.46 9.59 -2.88
C GLN A 311 -11.78 11.06 -3.19
N PRO A 312 -11.38 11.67 -4.33
CA PRO A 312 -11.71 13.05 -4.66
C PRO A 312 -13.21 13.27 -4.83
N ILE A 313 -13.91 12.28 -5.40
CA ILE A 313 -15.36 12.38 -5.67
C ILE A 313 -16.13 12.38 -4.34
N ILE A 314 -15.81 11.45 -3.45
CA ILE A 314 -16.44 11.30 -2.14
C ILE A 314 -16.12 12.52 -1.26
N GLY A 315 -14.83 12.87 -1.13
CA GLY A 315 -14.40 13.99 -0.29
C GLY A 315 -15.02 15.32 -0.71
N TYR A 316 -15.05 15.60 -2.01
CA TYR A 316 -15.69 16.81 -2.53
C TYR A 316 -17.19 16.83 -2.24
N ASN A 317 -17.94 15.79 -2.60
CA ASN A 317 -19.39 15.74 -2.39
C ASN A 317 -19.76 15.69 -0.90
N MET A 318 -18.91 15.09 -0.06
CA MET A 318 -19.07 15.14 1.40
C MET A 318 -18.90 16.55 1.94
N GLY A 319 -17.88 17.28 1.49
CA GLY A 319 -17.68 18.70 1.83
C GLY A 319 -18.79 19.61 1.33
N ALA A 320 -19.36 19.29 0.17
CA ALA A 320 -20.48 20.04 -0.45
C ALA A 320 -21.87 19.64 0.13
N GLY A 321 -21.94 18.69 1.07
CA GLY A 321 -23.22 18.24 1.64
C GLY A 321 -24.07 17.34 0.73
N ASN A 322 -23.56 16.91 -0.42
CA ASN A 322 -24.30 16.07 -1.38
C ASN A 322 -24.21 14.58 -1.00
N LEU A 323 -24.93 14.20 0.04
CA LEU A 323 -24.86 12.85 0.62
C LEU A 323 -25.39 11.76 -0.30
N ALA A 324 -26.33 12.07 -1.19
CA ALA A 324 -26.86 11.12 -2.17
C ALA A 324 -25.74 10.65 -3.11
N ARG A 325 -24.93 11.58 -3.63
CA ARG A 325 -23.78 11.25 -4.48
C ARG A 325 -22.65 10.55 -3.73
N VAL A 326 -22.41 10.91 -2.48
CA VAL A 326 -21.46 10.19 -1.61
C VAL A 326 -21.86 8.72 -1.50
N ARG A 327 -23.13 8.44 -1.16
CA ARG A 327 -23.66 7.08 -1.01
C ARG A 327 -23.57 6.30 -2.33
N GLU A 328 -23.99 6.90 -3.45
CA GLU A 328 -23.95 6.23 -4.77
C GLU A 328 -22.51 5.92 -5.18
N THR A 329 -21.58 6.85 -4.96
CA THR A 329 -20.15 6.65 -5.26
C THR A 329 -19.57 5.52 -4.39
N CYS A 330 -19.82 5.54 -3.08
CA CYS A 330 -19.35 4.51 -2.17
C CYS A 330 -19.88 3.13 -2.55
N LEU A 331 -21.18 2.99 -2.79
CA LEU A 331 -21.77 1.70 -3.17
C LEU A 331 -21.22 1.19 -4.51
N THR A 332 -21.05 2.08 -5.48
CA THR A 332 -20.48 1.69 -6.79
C THR A 332 -19.05 1.16 -6.64
N ILE A 333 -18.21 1.80 -5.82
CA ILE A 333 -16.84 1.37 -5.58
C ILE A 333 -16.79 0.05 -4.81
N VAL A 334 -17.59 -0.09 -3.75
CA VAL A 334 -17.65 -1.32 -2.95
C VAL A 334 -18.08 -2.52 -3.81
N VAL A 335 -19.06 -2.32 -4.70
CA VAL A 335 -19.51 -3.39 -5.63
C VAL A 335 -18.43 -3.73 -6.65
N LEU A 336 -17.74 -2.72 -7.22
CA LEU A 336 -16.64 -2.97 -8.16
C LEU A 336 -15.50 -3.73 -7.48
N ASP A 337 -15.07 -3.32 -6.28
CA ASP A 337 -14.00 -3.95 -5.55
C ASP A 337 -14.37 -5.36 -5.07
N LEU A 338 -15.64 -5.59 -4.73
CA LEU A 338 -16.16 -6.93 -4.45
C LEU A 338 -16.10 -7.84 -5.69
N ILE A 339 -16.51 -7.33 -6.85
CA ILE A 339 -16.45 -8.09 -8.11
C ILE A 339 -15.00 -8.45 -8.45
N ILE A 340 -14.05 -7.51 -8.31
CA ILE A 340 -12.63 -7.76 -8.51
C ILE A 340 -12.14 -8.85 -7.54
N GLY A 341 -12.51 -8.74 -6.27
CA GLY A 341 -12.15 -9.72 -5.25
C GLY A 341 -12.73 -11.12 -5.52
N LEU A 342 -13.99 -11.22 -5.98
CA LEU A 342 -14.63 -12.49 -6.34
C LEU A 342 -13.98 -13.13 -7.59
N ILE A 343 -13.62 -12.33 -8.59
CA ILE A 343 -12.89 -12.81 -9.77
C ILE A 343 -11.51 -13.34 -9.36
N ALA A 344 -10.78 -12.61 -8.53
CA ALA A 344 -9.49 -13.04 -8.01
C ALA A 344 -9.61 -14.33 -7.19
N MET A 345 -10.58 -14.41 -6.29
CA MET A 345 -10.87 -15.62 -5.51
C MET A 345 -11.16 -16.83 -6.41
N ALA A 346 -11.99 -16.66 -7.42
CA ALA A 346 -12.29 -17.72 -8.38
C ALA A 346 -11.03 -18.19 -9.14
N LEU A 347 -10.14 -17.24 -9.54
CA LEU A 347 -8.87 -17.59 -10.18
C LEU A 347 -7.95 -18.37 -9.25
N PHE A 348 -7.86 -18.01 -7.97
CA PHE A 348 -7.02 -18.72 -6.99
C PHE A 348 -7.54 -20.10 -6.64
N GLU A 349 -8.86 -20.30 -6.66
CA GLU A 349 -9.48 -21.60 -6.43
C GLU A 349 -9.40 -22.51 -7.65
N LEU A 350 -9.67 -21.99 -8.84
CA LEU A 350 -9.77 -22.78 -10.08
C LEU A 350 -8.41 -23.03 -10.74
N CYS A 351 -7.49 -22.05 -10.66
CA CYS A 351 -6.23 -22.07 -11.40
C CYS A 351 -4.98 -21.89 -10.50
N PRO A 352 -4.92 -22.42 -9.26
CA PRO A 352 -3.78 -22.19 -8.37
C PRO A 352 -2.49 -22.73 -8.95
N TYR A 353 -2.52 -23.90 -9.57
CA TYR A 353 -1.38 -24.56 -10.17
C TYR A 353 -0.75 -23.75 -11.31
N GLN A 354 -1.58 -23.21 -12.21
CA GLN A 354 -1.14 -22.38 -13.33
C GLN A 354 -0.49 -21.08 -12.84
N ILE A 355 -1.06 -20.47 -11.80
CA ILE A 355 -0.50 -19.24 -11.22
C ILE A 355 0.87 -19.50 -10.59
N VAL A 356 1.00 -20.57 -9.81
CA VAL A 356 2.27 -20.95 -9.17
C VAL A 356 3.33 -21.28 -10.22
N SER A 357 2.95 -21.96 -11.31
CA SER A 357 3.88 -22.36 -12.37
C SER A 357 4.54 -21.18 -13.09
N ILE A 358 3.92 -19.99 -13.10
CA ILE A 358 4.51 -18.76 -13.65
C ILE A 358 5.80 -18.38 -12.89
N PHE A 359 5.89 -18.73 -11.60
CA PHE A 359 7.04 -18.42 -10.73
C PHE A 359 8.10 -19.54 -10.68
N GLY A 360 7.93 -20.63 -11.43
CA GLY A 360 8.86 -21.72 -11.56
C GLY A 360 8.22 -23.10 -11.35
N THR A 361 8.58 -24.06 -12.19
CA THR A 361 7.98 -25.41 -12.19
C THR A 361 8.85 -26.48 -11.53
N ASN A 362 10.13 -26.18 -11.23
CA ASN A 362 11.14 -27.20 -10.90
C ASN A 362 11.33 -27.46 -9.39
N ASN A 363 10.41 -27.04 -8.55
CA ASN A 363 10.59 -27.05 -7.08
C ASN A 363 10.08 -28.32 -6.37
N GLY A 364 9.73 -29.38 -7.12
CA GLY A 364 9.31 -30.66 -6.55
C GLY A 364 7.83 -30.72 -6.08
N PRO A 365 7.31 -31.94 -5.78
CA PRO A 365 5.89 -32.15 -5.45
C PRO A 365 5.47 -31.53 -4.12
N VAL A 366 6.33 -31.57 -3.10
CA VAL A 366 6.06 -30.96 -1.77
C VAL A 366 5.86 -29.45 -1.86
N TYR A 367 6.68 -28.78 -2.68
CA TYR A 367 6.54 -27.35 -2.93
C TYR A 367 5.21 -27.01 -3.61
N GLN A 368 4.85 -27.78 -4.64
CA GLN A 368 3.61 -27.56 -5.38
C GLN A 368 2.38 -27.79 -4.51
N GLU A 369 2.40 -28.83 -3.66
CA GLU A 369 1.33 -29.12 -2.71
C GLU A 369 1.09 -27.91 -1.78
N TYR A 370 2.16 -27.45 -1.12
CA TYR A 370 2.02 -26.29 -0.21
C TYR A 370 1.61 -25.01 -0.94
N ALA A 371 2.11 -24.81 -2.16
CA ALA A 371 1.76 -23.65 -2.96
C ALA A 371 0.27 -23.60 -3.34
N VAL A 372 -0.29 -24.74 -3.74
CA VAL A 372 -1.73 -24.87 -4.02
C VAL A 372 -2.57 -24.65 -2.76
N LEU A 373 -2.17 -25.25 -1.63
CA LEU A 373 -2.83 -25.04 -0.33
C LEU A 373 -2.78 -23.58 0.09
N CYS A 374 -1.62 -22.94 -0.02
CA CYS A 374 -1.47 -21.52 0.30
C CYS A 374 -2.35 -20.63 -0.58
N MET A 375 -2.38 -20.85 -1.91
CA MET A 375 -3.23 -20.08 -2.82
C MET A 375 -4.71 -20.22 -2.45
N ARG A 376 -5.20 -21.43 -2.21
CA ARG A 376 -6.62 -21.68 -1.92
C ARG A 376 -7.02 -21.20 -0.53
N ILE A 377 -6.24 -21.54 0.50
CA ILE A 377 -6.61 -21.22 1.88
C ILE A 377 -6.27 -19.76 2.21
N PHE A 378 -4.99 -19.36 2.07
CA PHE A 378 -4.55 -18.03 2.49
C PHE A 378 -5.19 -16.91 1.68
N LEU A 379 -5.38 -17.10 0.37
CA LEU A 379 -6.05 -16.14 -0.51
C LEU A 379 -7.55 -16.40 -0.68
N GLY A 380 -8.10 -17.44 -0.04
CA GLY A 380 -9.53 -17.77 -0.09
C GLY A 380 -10.44 -16.67 0.48
N GLY A 381 -9.92 -15.81 1.37
CA GLY A 381 -10.59 -14.63 1.91
C GLY A 381 -10.44 -13.34 1.09
N ILE A 382 -9.77 -13.37 -0.07
CA ILE A 382 -9.37 -12.15 -0.82
C ILE A 382 -10.55 -11.19 -1.12
N ALA A 383 -11.73 -11.70 -1.41
CA ALA A 383 -12.91 -10.86 -1.65
C ALA A 383 -13.29 -10.03 -0.41
N CYS A 384 -13.18 -10.62 0.79
CA CYS A 384 -13.39 -9.92 2.04
C CYS A 384 -12.30 -8.88 2.30
N THR A 385 -11.04 -9.22 2.03
CA THR A 385 -9.93 -8.24 2.12
C THR A 385 -10.14 -7.06 1.18
N CYS A 386 -10.59 -7.29 -0.05
CA CYS A 386 -10.92 -6.22 -1.00
C CYS A 386 -11.97 -5.27 -0.43
N LEU A 387 -13.03 -5.81 0.17
CA LEU A 387 -14.05 -5.00 0.86
C LEU A 387 -13.48 -4.19 2.01
N VAL A 388 -12.65 -4.79 2.86
CA VAL A 388 -12.05 -4.11 4.03
C VAL A 388 -11.17 -2.94 3.58
N LYS A 389 -10.29 -3.16 2.61
CA LYS A 389 -9.39 -2.11 2.08
C LYS A 389 -10.20 -0.99 1.41
N SER A 390 -11.21 -1.35 0.60
CA SER A 390 -12.11 -0.39 -0.03
C SER A 390 -12.83 0.46 1.02
N ILE A 391 -13.55 -0.15 1.96
CA ILE A 391 -14.34 0.55 2.98
C ILE A 391 -13.44 1.45 3.86
N SER A 392 -12.22 1.02 4.19
CA SER A 392 -11.28 1.84 4.96
C SER A 392 -10.93 3.15 4.24
N ILE A 393 -10.60 3.08 2.95
CA ILE A 393 -10.30 4.26 2.11
C ILE A 393 -11.54 5.16 1.95
N LEU A 394 -12.74 4.57 1.80
CA LEU A 394 -13.99 5.32 1.67
C LEU A 394 -14.33 6.07 2.97
N LEU A 395 -14.19 5.44 4.14
CA LEU A 395 -14.38 6.08 5.45
C LEU A 395 -13.38 7.24 5.67
N GLN A 396 -12.12 7.04 5.27
CA GLN A 396 -11.10 8.10 5.26
C GLN A 396 -11.53 9.27 4.36
N SER A 397 -12.04 8.98 3.18
CA SER A 397 -12.49 9.97 2.19
C SER A 397 -13.72 10.77 2.67
N MET A 398 -14.59 10.16 3.49
CA MET A 398 -15.72 10.83 4.16
C MET A 398 -15.27 11.68 5.37
N GLY A 399 -13.99 11.67 5.73
CA GLY A 399 -13.45 12.42 6.86
C GLY A 399 -13.58 11.72 8.21
N ASN A 400 -13.98 10.44 8.25
CA ASN A 400 -14.11 9.67 9.49
C ASN A 400 -12.82 8.89 9.81
N SER A 401 -11.83 9.60 10.39
CA SER A 401 -10.53 9.02 10.74
C SER A 401 -10.63 7.85 11.72
N PHE A 402 -11.50 7.96 12.74
CA PHE A 402 -11.63 6.93 13.76
C PHE A 402 -12.10 5.59 13.19
N LYS A 403 -13.18 5.59 12.41
CA LYS A 403 -13.71 4.36 11.81
C LYS A 403 -12.77 3.75 10.79
N SER A 404 -12.09 4.58 9.98
CA SER A 404 -11.07 4.13 9.02
C SER A 404 -9.91 3.45 9.73
N THR A 405 -9.35 4.08 10.76
CA THR A 405 -8.26 3.55 11.58
C THR A 405 -8.66 2.26 12.31
N LEU A 406 -9.85 2.25 12.92
CA LEU A 406 -10.37 1.07 13.61
C LEU A 406 -10.50 -0.12 12.67
N LEU A 407 -11.00 0.10 11.45
CA LEU A 407 -11.14 -0.95 10.44
C LEU A 407 -9.76 -1.46 9.98
N ALA A 408 -8.79 -0.56 9.74
CA ALA A 408 -7.43 -0.93 9.40
C ALA A 408 -6.78 -1.81 10.47
N LEU A 409 -6.90 -1.40 11.76
CA LEU A 409 -6.39 -2.17 12.89
C LEU A 409 -7.11 -3.51 13.07
N SER A 410 -8.43 -3.55 12.84
CA SER A 410 -9.23 -4.74 13.11
C SER A 410 -8.76 -5.94 12.30
N ARG A 411 -8.53 -5.77 11.00
CA ARG A 411 -8.11 -6.86 10.10
C ARG A 411 -6.70 -7.33 10.43
N ASP A 412 -5.74 -6.42 10.44
CA ASP A 412 -4.33 -6.77 10.41
C ASP A 412 -3.78 -7.06 11.82
N VAL A 413 -4.20 -6.31 12.83
CA VAL A 413 -3.65 -6.41 14.20
C VAL A 413 -4.59 -7.17 15.13
N ILE A 414 -5.90 -6.83 15.16
CA ILE A 414 -6.83 -7.37 16.14
C ILE A 414 -7.26 -8.81 15.80
N PHE A 415 -7.50 -9.10 14.52
CA PHE A 415 -7.96 -10.43 14.10
C PHE A 415 -6.85 -11.31 13.57
N PHE A 416 -6.00 -10.82 12.65
CA PHE A 416 -5.02 -11.67 11.98
C PHE A 416 -3.88 -12.12 12.91
N ILE A 417 -3.21 -11.20 13.62
CA ILE A 417 -2.06 -11.56 14.46
C ILE A 417 -2.45 -12.55 15.58
N PRO A 418 -3.54 -12.35 16.35
CA PRO A 418 -3.96 -13.36 17.32
C PRO A 418 -4.41 -14.68 16.68
N ALA A 419 -5.12 -14.62 15.54
CA ALA A 419 -5.58 -15.82 14.86
C ALA A 419 -4.43 -16.67 14.33
N ILE A 420 -3.38 -16.09 13.73
CA ILE A 420 -2.25 -16.85 13.20
C ILE A 420 -1.46 -17.53 14.33
N ILE A 421 -1.25 -16.84 15.46
CA ILE A 421 -0.57 -17.41 16.62
C ILE A 421 -1.42 -18.54 17.23
N LEU A 422 -2.72 -18.30 17.41
CA LEU A 422 -3.63 -19.28 18.00
C LEU A 422 -3.76 -20.54 17.13
N LEU A 423 -4.02 -20.39 15.84
CA LEU A 423 -4.19 -21.51 14.93
C LEU A 423 -2.89 -22.29 14.72
N ALA A 424 -1.75 -21.61 14.60
CA ALA A 424 -0.46 -22.28 14.55
C ALA A 424 -0.20 -23.11 15.81
N SER A 425 -0.51 -22.56 17.00
CA SER A 425 -0.31 -23.27 18.27
C SER A 425 -1.30 -24.42 18.50
N LEU A 426 -2.56 -24.26 18.08
CA LEU A 426 -3.59 -25.31 18.24
C LEU A 426 -3.39 -26.48 17.27
N THR A 427 -2.96 -26.20 16.05
CA THR A 427 -2.79 -27.21 15.01
C THR A 427 -1.38 -27.79 14.95
N GLY A 428 -0.38 -27.12 15.54
CA GLY A 428 1.05 -27.48 15.40
C GLY A 428 1.52 -27.44 13.94
N SER A 429 0.88 -26.68 13.05
CA SER A 429 1.03 -26.83 11.60
C SER A 429 1.10 -25.49 10.88
N VAL A 430 2.01 -25.39 9.89
CA VAL A 430 2.05 -24.25 8.96
C VAL A 430 0.83 -24.17 8.04
N VAL A 431 0.13 -25.29 7.81
CA VAL A 431 -1.14 -25.29 7.06
C VAL A 431 -2.26 -24.71 7.91
N GLY A 432 -2.29 -25.02 9.21
CA GLY A 432 -3.28 -24.46 10.13
C GLY A 432 -3.20 -22.94 10.23
N MET A 433 -1.99 -22.37 10.19
CA MET A 433 -1.82 -20.91 10.22
C MET A 433 -2.41 -20.19 8.99
N LEU A 434 -2.54 -20.87 7.83
CA LEU A 434 -3.11 -20.24 6.64
C LEU A 434 -4.58 -19.85 6.82
N TRP A 435 -5.34 -20.59 7.63
CA TRP A 435 -6.76 -20.30 7.92
C TRP A 435 -6.96 -18.99 8.69
N SER A 436 -5.92 -18.46 9.33
CA SER A 436 -5.98 -17.19 10.04
C SER A 436 -6.35 -16.02 9.12
N ALA A 437 -5.91 -16.05 7.87
CA ALA A 437 -6.22 -15.03 6.88
C ALA A 437 -7.73 -14.99 6.60
N VAL A 438 -8.33 -16.15 6.31
CA VAL A 438 -9.76 -16.26 6.00
C VAL A 438 -10.61 -15.80 7.18
N ILE A 439 -10.28 -16.25 8.41
CA ILE A 439 -11.02 -15.86 9.62
C ILE A 439 -10.92 -14.34 9.85
N ALA A 440 -9.72 -13.80 9.78
CA ALA A 440 -9.51 -12.37 9.96
C ALA A 440 -10.23 -11.54 8.89
N ASP A 441 -10.19 -11.98 7.64
CA ASP A 441 -10.82 -11.30 6.51
C ASP A 441 -12.35 -11.27 6.65
N ILE A 442 -12.98 -12.37 7.06
CA ILE A 442 -14.42 -12.44 7.28
C ILE A 442 -14.83 -11.54 8.44
N LEU A 443 -14.16 -11.63 9.60
CA LEU A 443 -14.47 -10.80 10.76
C LEU A 443 -14.30 -9.31 10.46
N ALA A 444 -13.23 -8.95 9.76
CA ALA A 444 -12.98 -7.58 9.35
C ALA A 444 -13.98 -7.08 8.31
N ALA A 445 -14.41 -7.91 7.36
CA ALA A 445 -15.43 -7.54 6.37
C ALA A 445 -16.77 -7.25 7.05
N VAL A 446 -17.19 -8.09 8.00
CA VAL A 446 -18.40 -7.85 8.81
C VAL A 446 -18.27 -6.52 9.58
N THR A 447 -17.14 -6.30 10.24
CA THR A 447 -16.85 -5.04 10.94
C THR A 447 -16.91 -3.84 10.00
N GLY A 448 -16.30 -3.93 8.81
CA GLY A 448 -16.30 -2.88 7.79
C GLY A 448 -17.70 -2.53 7.31
N ILE A 449 -18.51 -3.53 7.00
CA ILE A 449 -19.91 -3.35 6.56
C ILE A 449 -20.71 -2.66 7.66
N LEU A 450 -20.60 -3.09 8.92
CA LEU A 450 -21.28 -2.46 10.06
C LEU A 450 -20.86 -1.00 10.24
N LEU A 451 -19.57 -0.70 10.14
CA LEU A 451 -19.05 0.67 10.24
C LEU A 451 -19.56 1.56 9.12
N LEU A 452 -19.59 1.07 7.87
CA LEU A 452 -20.11 1.81 6.72
C LEU A 452 -21.60 2.09 6.85
N PHE A 453 -22.42 1.09 7.25
CA PHE A 453 -23.85 1.29 7.50
C PHE A 453 -24.09 2.28 8.63
N SER A 454 -23.32 2.18 9.71
CA SER A 454 -23.38 3.12 10.83
C SER A 454 -23.08 4.57 10.37
N GLU A 455 -22.14 4.74 9.44
CA GLU A 455 -21.83 6.05 8.89
C GLU A 455 -22.97 6.61 8.04
N PHE A 456 -23.51 5.80 7.13
CA PHE A 456 -24.65 6.23 6.32
C PHE A 456 -25.88 6.59 7.15
N ARG A 457 -26.20 5.83 8.21
CA ARG A 457 -27.29 6.17 9.13
C ARG A 457 -27.06 7.48 9.86
N LYS A 458 -25.82 7.76 10.26
CA LYS A 458 -25.45 9.02 10.92
C LYS A 458 -25.64 10.20 9.98
N LEU A 459 -25.18 10.07 8.73
CA LEU A 459 -25.30 11.10 7.71
C LEU A 459 -26.77 11.42 7.36
N GLN A 460 -27.63 10.39 7.24
CA GLN A 460 -29.06 10.59 6.99
C GLN A 460 -29.75 11.34 8.13
N LYS A 461 -29.41 11.03 9.40
CA LYS A 461 -30.00 11.72 10.55
C LYS A 461 -29.56 13.17 10.68
N SER A 462 -28.35 13.53 10.22
CA SER A 462 -27.90 14.93 10.23
C SER A 462 -28.61 15.75 9.17
N HIS A 463 -28.90 15.17 8.00
CA HIS A 463 -29.58 15.87 6.91
C HIS A 463 -31.07 16.11 7.20
N GLY A 464 -31.77 15.11 7.76
CA GLY A 464 -33.17 15.29 8.14
C GLY A 464 -33.40 16.32 9.25
N ARG A 465 -32.40 16.60 10.09
CA ARG A 465 -32.46 17.66 11.08
C ARG A 465 -32.25 19.08 10.52
N GLU A 466 -31.53 19.19 9.39
CA GLU A 466 -31.31 20.48 8.70
C GLU A 466 -32.49 20.86 7.80
N GLU A 467 -33.29 19.89 7.34
CA GLU A 467 -34.55 20.16 6.60
C GLU A 467 -35.72 20.49 7.52
N ASP A 468 -35.63 20.14 8.81
CA ASP A 468 -36.67 20.45 9.82
C ASP A 468 -36.42 21.79 10.57
N LEU A 469 -35.35 22.53 10.29
CA LEU A 469 -34.99 23.86 10.79
C LEU A 469 -35.10 24.95 9.73
#